data_9ed8b96f2306500a7f28f4a2db487c1e
#
_entry.id   9ed8b96f2306500a7f28f4a2db487c1e
#
_cell.length_a   1.000
_cell.length_b   1.000
_cell.length_c   1.000
_cell.angle_alpha   90.00
_cell.angle_beta   90.00
_cell.angle_gamma   90.00
#
_symmetry.space_group_name_H-M   'P 1'
#
loop_
_entity.id
_entity.type
_entity.pdbx_description
1 polymer ?
#
loop_
_entity_poly.entity_id
_entity_poly.type
_entity_poly.pdbx_seq_one_letter_code
_entity_poly.pdbx_strand_id
1 'polypeptide(L)'
;MKIEFMSDLFQPSMTSRRDFLTKGAVAAGAFGLSRRGPDAAEAGEMSRFPLIGFSKPFQKLDAEQTAELVATVGWDGIECPVRAKGQIEPERAPEELPKLAEALRRRQRDVHLVTTDITSLKTPHAETVMRTMARLGIKRLRLGFFTYPPDGPPTERLKEIAPALKDIADACRDLGLQAGFQNHSGANYVGAPVWDVYSMIRSLDPRHIGFCFDIGHATVEGGLSWPVEARLAEPFYTAVIVKDFFWKKVAGGWKDTWCPLGEGMVNRAFFDRLKKTAYRGPICQHHEYDLGDARQMIDRLKQDLKVLKDWLA
;
A
#
# COMPACT_ATOMS: atom_id res chain seq x y z
N MET A 1 -49.61 21.73 -28.75
CA MET A 1 -48.21 21.68 -29.18
C MET A 1 -47.49 20.78 -28.19
N LYS A 2 -47.33 19.50 -28.58
CA LYS A 2 -46.73 18.46 -27.74
C LYS A 2 -45.20 18.58 -27.82
N ILE A 3 -44.53 18.62 -26.70
CA ILE A 3 -43.08 18.46 -26.60
C ILE A 3 -42.85 17.04 -26.06
N GLU A 4 -42.36 16.19 -26.95
CA GLU A 4 -41.90 14.85 -26.62
C GLU A 4 -40.56 14.94 -25.85
N PHE A 5 -40.51 14.26 -24.72
CA PHE A 5 -39.29 14.07 -23.94
C PHE A 5 -38.41 13.00 -24.64
N MET A 6 -37.21 13.37 -25.01
CA MET A 6 -36.13 12.45 -25.31
C MET A 6 -35.63 11.86 -23.97
N SER A 7 -36.07 10.67 -23.63
CA SER A 7 -35.50 9.82 -22.60
C SER A 7 -34.85 8.63 -23.30
N ASP A 8 -33.59 8.74 -23.65
CA ASP A 8 -32.72 7.58 -23.94
C ASP A 8 -31.29 8.06 -24.20
N LEU A 9 -30.53 8.22 -23.12
CA LEU A 9 -29.06 8.24 -23.13
C LEU A 9 -28.57 8.37 -21.69
N PHE A 10 -28.52 7.27 -20.97
CA PHE A 10 -27.60 6.99 -19.85
C PHE A 10 -28.04 5.71 -19.17
N GLN A 11 -27.71 4.59 -19.81
CA GLN A 11 -27.61 3.33 -19.05
C GLN A 11 -26.16 3.22 -18.55
N PRO A 12 -25.91 3.20 -17.24
CA PRO A 12 -24.59 2.86 -16.72
C PRO A 12 -24.37 1.38 -17.02
N SER A 13 -23.34 1.06 -17.81
CA SER A 13 -22.89 -0.31 -18.01
C SER A 13 -22.48 -0.89 -16.65
N MET A 14 -23.30 -1.78 -16.12
CA MET A 14 -22.97 -2.53 -14.92
C MET A 14 -21.86 -3.52 -15.24
N THR A 15 -20.60 -3.16 -14.95
CA THR A 15 -19.50 -4.10 -15.02
C THR A 15 -19.65 -5.06 -13.85
N SER A 16 -20.16 -6.25 -14.12
CA SER A 16 -20.30 -7.30 -13.11
C SER A 16 -18.94 -7.99 -12.90
N ARG A 17 -18.79 -8.70 -11.79
CA ARG A 17 -17.63 -9.58 -11.53
C ARG A 17 -17.33 -10.51 -12.71
N ARG A 18 -18.35 -10.99 -13.42
CA ARG A 18 -18.21 -11.82 -14.63
C ARG A 18 -17.52 -11.07 -15.74
N ASP A 19 -17.86 -9.81 -15.98
CA ASP A 19 -17.27 -8.99 -17.03
C ASP A 19 -15.81 -8.64 -16.75
N PHE A 20 -15.45 -8.51 -15.46
CA PHE A 20 -14.07 -8.29 -15.03
C PHE A 20 -13.17 -9.50 -15.32
N LEU A 21 -13.68 -10.72 -15.23
CA LEU A 21 -12.89 -11.96 -15.36
C LEU A 21 -12.87 -12.56 -16.79
N THR A 22 -13.89 -12.31 -17.61
CA THR A 22 -14.05 -13.00 -18.91
C THR A 22 -13.18 -12.47 -20.05
N LYS A 23 -12.60 -11.28 -19.94
CA LYS A 23 -11.80 -10.66 -21.01
C LYS A 23 -10.32 -11.12 -21.09
N GLY A 24 -9.94 -12.17 -20.38
CA GLY A 24 -8.54 -12.54 -20.21
C GLY A 24 -8.13 -14.00 -20.40
N ALA A 25 -8.90 -14.81 -21.12
CA ALA A 25 -8.53 -16.20 -21.39
C ALA A 25 -7.81 -16.34 -22.73
N VAL A 26 -6.50 -16.09 -22.82
CA VAL A 26 -5.60 -16.68 -23.84
C VAL A 26 -4.16 -16.75 -23.31
N ALA A 27 -3.56 -17.94 -23.42
CA ALA A 27 -2.14 -18.31 -23.36
C ALA A 27 -1.48 -18.45 -21.97
N ALA A 28 -1.61 -19.62 -21.37
CA ALA A 28 -0.59 -20.18 -20.49
C ALA A 28 0.40 -21.00 -21.33
N GLY A 29 1.55 -20.41 -21.63
CA GLY A 29 2.72 -21.10 -22.16
C GLY A 29 3.63 -21.55 -21.02
N ALA A 30 3.85 -22.86 -20.88
CA ALA A 30 4.75 -23.44 -19.90
C ALA A 30 6.22 -23.15 -20.27
N PHE A 31 6.94 -22.41 -19.43
CA PHE A 31 8.39 -22.37 -19.43
C PHE A 31 8.92 -23.07 -18.18
N GLY A 32 9.44 -24.27 -18.37
CA GLY A 32 10.22 -24.98 -17.37
C GLY A 32 11.60 -24.34 -17.23
N LEU A 33 11.94 -23.84 -16.04
CA LEU A 33 13.30 -23.44 -15.68
C LEU A 33 13.83 -24.34 -14.57
N SER A 34 14.88 -25.07 -14.95
CA SER A 34 15.74 -25.88 -14.07
C SER A 34 16.37 -25.04 -12.98
N ARG A 35 16.14 -25.39 -11.72
CA ARG A 35 16.80 -24.79 -10.53
C ARG A 35 18.20 -25.40 -10.36
N ARG A 36 19.24 -24.61 -10.60
CA ARG A 36 20.54 -24.79 -9.95
C ARG A 36 20.62 -23.85 -8.77
N GLY A 37 20.81 -24.38 -7.57
CA GLY A 37 21.04 -23.61 -6.36
C GLY A 37 22.43 -22.97 -6.39
N PRO A 38 22.61 -21.77 -5.84
CA PRO A 38 23.93 -21.20 -5.58
C PRO A 38 24.47 -21.72 -4.24
N ASP A 39 25.82 -21.89 -4.21
CA ASP A 39 26.60 -22.29 -3.07
C ASP A 39 26.38 -21.40 -1.85
N ALA A 40 26.36 -22.02 -0.69
CA ALA A 40 26.30 -21.37 0.62
C ALA A 40 27.66 -20.74 0.95
N ALA A 41 27.79 -19.44 0.73
CA ALA A 41 28.85 -18.64 1.32
C ALA A 41 28.27 -17.25 1.65
N GLU A 42 28.25 -16.93 2.96
CA GLU A 42 27.89 -15.67 3.58
C GLU A 42 26.44 -15.19 3.34
N ALA A 43 25.47 -15.97 3.79
CA ALA A 43 24.14 -15.44 4.08
C ALA A 43 24.23 -14.61 5.37
N GLY A 44 24.50 -13.31 5.26
CA GLY A 44 24.13 -12.37 6.29
C GLY A 44 22.64 -12.63 6.59
N GLU A 45 22.28 -12.67 7.88
CA GLU A 45 20.96 -13.01 8.39
C GLU A 45 19.92 -12.16 7.63
N MET A 46 19.26 -12.76 6.63
CA MET A 46 18.26 -12.06 5.81
C MET A 46 17.17 -11.58 6.76
N SER A 47 16.91 -10.27 6.75
CA SER A 47 15.84 -9.70 7.53
C SER A 47 14.57 -10.53 7.36
N ARG A 48 13.92 -10.86 8.44
CA ARG A 48 12.66 -11.61 8.48
C ARG A 48 11.56 -10.95 7.65
N PHE A 49 11.70 -9.67 7.38
CA PHE A 49 10.75 -8.82 6.65
C PHE A 49 11.46 -8.12 5.49
N PRO A 50 10.87 -8.06 4.27
CA PRO A 50 11.34 -7.13 3.26
C PRO A 50 11.20 -5.68 3.76
N LEU A 51 12.32 -4.95 3.80
CA LEU A 51 12.33 -3.54 4.18
C LEU A 51 12.31 -2.68 2.91
N ILE A 52 11.23 -1.95 2.69
CA ILE A 52 11.00 -1.22 1.45
C ILE A 52 10.75 0.26 1.70
N GLY A 53 10.95 1.08 0.68
CA GLY A 53 10.64 2.51 0.73
C GLY A 53 9.47 2.88 -0.18
N PHE A 54 8.65 3.84 0.25
CA PHE A 54 7.64 4.46 -0.61
C PHE A 54 8.31 5.41 -1.59
N SER A 55 8.16 5.18 -2.90
CA SER A 55 8.87 5.96 -3.91
C SER A 55 8.33 7.37 -4.16
N LYS A 56 7.24 7.77 -3.50
CA LYS A 56 6.64 9.10 -3.64
C LYS A 56 7.65 10.28 -3.60
N PRO A 57 8.63 10.34 -2.68
CA PRO A 57 9.60 11.44 -2.65
C PRO A 57 10.46 11.58 -3.92
N PHE A 58 10.66 10.48 -4.64
CA PHE A 58 11.47 10.42 -5.85
C PHE A 58 10.72 9.87 -7.07
N GLN A 59 9.40 9.95 -7.06
CA GLN A 59 8.51 9.41 -8.12
C GLN A 59 8.70 10.03 -9.52
N LYS A 60 9.52 11.09 -9.64
CA LYS A 60 9.88 11.70 -10.93
C LYS A 60 11.10 11.05 -11.60
N LEU A 61 11.79 10.18 -10.88
CA LEU A 61 12.92 9.43 -11.43
C LEU A 61 12.40 8.35 -12.41
N ASP A 62 13.16 8.09 -13.45
CA ASP A 62 12.89 6.97 -14.34
C ASP A 62 13.16 5.61 -13.66
N ALA A 63 12.89 4.51 -14.38
CA ALA A 63 13.01 3.16 -13.84
C ALA A 63 14.44 2.82 -13.38
N GLU A 64 15.47 3.20 -14.16
CA GLU A 64 16.87 2.93 -13.82
C GLU A 64 17.35 3.77 -12.65
N GLN A 65 17.04 5.07 -12.67
CA GLN A 65 17.38 5.99 -11.57
C GLN A 65 16.69 5.57 -10.26
N THR A 66 15.43 5.14 -10.35
CA THR A 66 14.69 4.61 -9.19
C THR A 66 15.38 3.36 -8.63
N ALA A 67 15.73 2.41 -9.49
CA ALA A 67 16.38 1.16 -9.08
C ALA A 67 17.77 1.41 -8.49
N GLU A 68 18.54 2.36 -9.03
CA GLU A 68 19.83 2.78 -8.50
C GLU A 68 19.71 3.39 -7.10
N LEU A 69 18.75 4.31 -6.92
CA LEU A 69 18.51 4.94 -5.62
C LEU A 69 18.11 3.90 -4.57
N VAL A 70 17.20 2.99 -4.91
CA VAL A 70 16.74 1.91 -4.01
C VAL A 70 17.90 1.01 -3.57
N ALA A 71 18.77 0.62 -4.51
CA ALA A 71 19.96 -0.16 -4.21
C ALA A 71 20.96 0.64 -3.34
N THR A 72 21.15 1.93 -3.64
CA THR A 72 22.04 2.83 -2.89
C THR A 72 21.58 3.04 -1.44
N VAL A 73 20.27 3.16 -1.21
CA VAL A 73 19.70 3.25 0.15
C VAL A 73 19.85 1.92 0.88
N GLY A 74 19.73 0.80 0.18
CA GLY A 74 19.82 -0.55 0.73
C GLY A 74 18.46 -1.14 1.14
N TRP A 75 17.36 -0.67 0.54
CA TRP A 75 16.04 -1.29 0.64
C TRP A 75 15.97 -2.58 -0.19
N ASP A 76 15.10 -3.51 0.22
CA ASP A 76 14.80 -4.74 -0.53
C ASP A 76 13.89 -4.46 -1.73
N GLY A 77 13.31 -3.28 -1.83
CA GLY A 77 12.44 -2.86 -2.91
C GLY A 77 11.62 -1.62 -2.59
N ILE A 78 10.48 -1.49 -3.26
CA ILE A 78 9.64 -0.29 -3.13
C ILE A 78 8.14 -0.59 -2.95
N GLU A 79 7.44 0.41 -2.40
CA GLU A 79 6.04 0.69 -2.66
C GLU A 79 5.96 1.70 -3.81
N CYS A 80 5.34 1.29 -4.94
CA CYS A 80 5.24 2.11 -6.14
C CYS A 80 3.85 2.75 -6.29
N PRO A 81 3.71 4.09 -6.38
CA PRO A 81 2.43 4.72 -6.64
C PRO A 81 2.04 4.60 -8.13
N VAL A 82 1.10 3.71 -8.42
CA VAL A 82 0.42 3.55 -9.71
C VAL A 82 -0.98 4.15 -9.58
N ARG A 83 -1.04 5.46 -9.68
CA ARG A 83 -2.24 6.27 -9.48
C ARG A 83 -2.11 7.60 -10.20
N ALA A 84 -3.21 8.37 -10.28
CA ALA A 84 -3.18 9.71 -10.84
C ALA A 84 -2.08 10.57 -10.19
N LYS A 85 -1.23 11.18 -11.01
CA LYS A 85 -0.04 11.97 -10.59
C LYS A 85 0.96 11.18 -9.73
N GLY A 86 0.93 9.85 -9.81
CA GLY A 86 1.90 8.98 -9.18
C GLY A 86 3.20 8.83 -9.98
N GLN A 87 4.00 7.83 -9.65
CA GLN A 87 5.18 7.47 -10.44
C GLN A 87 4.79 6.88 -11.79
N ILE A 88 3.69 6.14 -11.82
CA ILE A 88 3.11 5.54 -13.02
C ILE A 88 1.63 5.91 -13.05
N GLU A 89 1.17 6.49 -14.17
CA GLU A 89 -0.26 6.69 -14.39
C GLU A 89 -0.96 5.35 -14.63
N PRO A 90 -2.19 5.14 -14.10
CA PRO A 90 -2.85 3.82 -14.14
C PRO A 90 -3.01 3.22 -15.55
N GLU A 91 -3.30 4.04 -16.55
CA GLU A 91 -3.42 3.62 -17.96
C GLU A 91 -2.09 3.14 -18.55
N ARG A 92 -0.96 3.64 -18.02
CA ARG A 92 0.39 3.28 -18.46
C ARG A 92 0.99 2.10 -17.69
N ALA A 93 0.28 1.57 -16.70
CA ALA A 93 0.76 0.44 -15.90
C ALA A 93 1.22 -0.77 -16.75
N PRO A 94 0.55 -1.17 -17.86
CA PRO A 94 1.00 -2.28 -18.69
C PRO A 94 2.36 -2.09 -19.34
N GLU A 95 2.78 -0.84 -19.55
CA GLU A 95 4.03 -0.48 -20.24
C GLU A 95 5.15 -0.13 -19.27
N GLU A 96 4.84 0.62 -18.21
CA GLU A 96 5.84 1.21 -17.33
C GLU A 96 6.16 0.36 -16.10
N LEU A 97 5.17 -0.31 -15.53
CA LEU A 97 5.40 -1.15 -14.35
C LEU A 97 6.34 -2.34 -14.65
N PRO A 98 6.26 -3.01 -15.84
CA PRO A 98 7.26 -4.02 -16.19
C PRO A 98 8.69 -3.50 -16.29
N LYS A 99 8.88 -2.29 -16.86
CA LYS A 99 10.21 -1.65 -16.98
C LYS A 99 10.81 -1.37 -15.61
N LEU A 100 10.01 -0.82 -14.70
CA LEU A 100 10.44 -0.54 -13.34
C LEU A 100 10.76 -1.83 -12.56
N ALA A 101 9.90 -2.84 -12.65
CA ALA A 101 10.12 -4.13 -12.00
C ALA A 101 11.39 -4.82 -12.52
N GLU A 102 11.64 -4.76 -13.82
CA GLU A 102 12.86 -5.31 -14.43
C GLU A 102 14.12 -4.56 -13.97
N ALA A 103 14.12 -3.21 -13.96
CA ALA A 103 15.24 -2.40 -13.50
C ALA A 103 15.61 -2.71 -12.04
N LEU A 104 14.60 -2.86 -11.17
CA LEU A 104 14.77 -3.27 -9.77
C LEU A 104 15.34 -4.69 -9.67
N ARG A 105 14.81 -5.65 -10.41
CA ARG A 105 15.24 -7.07 -10.37
C ARG A 105 16.68 -7.26 -10.83
N ARG A 106 17.15 -6.48 -11.80
CA ARG A 106 18.57 -6.47 -12.19
C ARG A 106 19.50 -6.09 -11.03
N ARG A 107 18.99 -5.38 -10.04
CA ARG A 107 19.70 -5.01 -8.80
C ARG A 107 19.30 -5.84 -7.58
N GLN A 108 18.63 -6.99 -7.80
CA GLN A 108 18.12 -7.86 -6.73
C GLN A 108 17.13 -7.14 -5.80
N ARG A 109 16.32 -6.25 -6.35
CA ARG A 109 15.22 -5.53 -5.66
C ARG A 109 13.91 -5.82 -6.36
N ASP A 110 12.77 -5.54 -5.70
CA ASP A 110 11.47 -5.78 -6.34
C ASP A 110 10.44 -4.69 -5.98
N VAL A 111 9.30 -4.70 -6.69
CA VAL A 111 8.10 -3.99 -6.30
C VAL A 111 7.30 -4.89 -5.35
N HIS A 112 7.28 -4.58 -4.07
CA HIS A 112 6.58 -5.38 -3.06
C HIS A 112 5.14 -4.93 -2.80
N LEU A 113 4.84 -3.67 -3.09
CA LEU A 113 3.54 -3.04 -2.88
C LEU A 113 3.26 -2.02 -3.99
N VAL A 114 2.07 -2.02 -4.53
CA VAL A 114 1.59 -0.99 -5.47
C VAL A 114 0.52 -0.15 -4.80
N THR A 115 0.72 1.15 -4.73
CA THR A 115 -0.28 2.11 -4.24
C THR A 115 -1.18 2.56 -5.36
N THR A 116 -2.48 2.48 -5.16
CA THR A 116 -3.49 2.80 -6.17
C THR A 116 -4.53 3.79 -5.64
N ASP A 117 -5.37 4.31 -6.55
CA ASP A 117 -6.60 5.04 -6.22
C ASP A 117 -7.83 4.11 -6.30
N ILE A 118 -7.64 2.80 -6.36
CA ILE A 118 -8.73 1.82 -6.49
C ILE A 118 -9.56 1.82 -5.20
N THR A 119 -10.83 2.20 -5.33
CA THR A 119 -11.85 2.15 -4.28
C THR A 119 -13.00 1.20 -4.63
N SER A 120 -13.06 0.76 -5.89
CA SER A 120 -13.99 -0.24 -6.39
C SER A 120 -13.46 -0.83 -7.71
N LEU A 121 -14.03 -1.93 -8.19
CA LEU A 121 -13.72 -2.48 -9.51
C LEU A 121 -14.15 -1.56 -10.66
N LYS A 122 -14.96 -0.52 -10.37
CA LYS A 122 -15.36 0.52 -11.33
C LYS A 122 -14.35 1.66 -11.44
N THR A 123 -13.35 1.73 -10.54
CA THR A 123 -12.29 2.74 -10.64
C THR A 123 -11.60 2.61 -12.00
N PRO A 124 -11.39 3.72 -12.75
CA PRO A 124 -10.73 3.67 -14.04
C PRO A 124 -9.41 2.91 -13.99
N HIS A 125 -9.17 2.02 -14.95
CA HIS A 125 -7.97 1.18 -15.08
C HIS A 125 -7.73 0.17 -13.93
N ALA A 126 -8.66 -0.01 -12.98
CA ALA A 126 -8.49 -0.95 -11.86
C ALA A 126 -8.13 -2.37 -12.35
N GLU A 127 -8.89 -2.91 -13.31
CA GLU A 127 -8.62 -4.22 -13.90
C GLU A 127 -7.24 -4.27 -14.57
N THR A 128 -6.89 -3.25 -15.34
CA THR A 128 -5.62 -3.15 -16.06
C THR A 128 -4.43 -3.20 -15.09
N VAL A 129 -4.48 -2.42 -14.02
CA VAL A 129 -3.44 -2.38 -12.99
C VAL A 129 -3.33 -3.73 -12.29
N MET A 130 -4.44 -4.28 -11.79
CA MET A 130 -4.46 -5.55 -11.05
C MET A 130 -3.96 -6.72 -11.91
N ARG A 131 -4.38 -6.82 -13.18
CA ARG A 131 -3.88 -7.86 -14.09
C ARG A 131 -2.41 -7.69 -14.43
N THR A 132 -1.93 -6.45 -14.57
CA THR A 132 -0.51 -6.19 -14.79
C THR A 132 0.32 -6.62 -13.60
N MET A 133 -0.12 -6.31 -12.37
CA MET A 133 0.52 -6.78 -11.15
C MET A 133 0.57 -8.30 -11.08
N ALA A 134 -0.55 -8.97 -11.34
CA ALA A 134 -0.63 -10.45 -11.33
C ALA A 134 0.36 -11.08 -12.30
N ARG A 135 0.44 -10.58 -13.55
CA ARG A 135 1.41 -11.06 -14.56
C ARG A 135 2.87 -10.89 -14.13
N LEU A 136 3.18 -9.81 -13.42
CA LEU A 136 4.52 -9.51 -12.93
C LEU A 136 4.86 -10.24 -11.62
N GLY A 137 3.90 -10.96 -11.02
CA GLY A 137 4.08 -11.60 -9.72
C GLY A 137 4.07 -10.65 -8.52
N ILE A 138 3.67 -9.38 -8.73
CA ILE A 138 3.51 -8.40 -7.65
C ILE A 138 2.22 -8.73 -6.89
N LYS A 139 2.33 -9.04 -5.60
CA LYS A 139 1.25 -9.67 -4.84
C LYS A 139 0.33 -8.69 -4.11
N ARG A 140 0.82 -7.48 -3.78
CA ARG A 140 0.13 -6.58 -2.85
C ARG A 140 -0.20 -5.25 -3.49
N LEU A 141 -1.43 -4.77 -3.23
CA LEU A 141 -1.84 -3.42 -3.59
C LEU A 141 -2.42 -2.70 -2.38
N ARG A 142 -2.12 -1.40 -2.29
CA ARG A 142 -2.77 -0.49 -1.36
C ARG A 142 -3.93 0.19 -2.06
N LEU A 143 -5.09 0.18 -1.42
CA LEU A 143 -6.33 0.78 -1.92
C LEU A 143 -6.29 2.31 -1.85
N GLY A 144 -7.15 2.96 -2.63
CA GLY A 144 -7.48 4.37 -2.50
C GLY A 144 -8.23 4.66 -1.20
N PHE A 145 -8.35 5.94 -0.88
CA PHE A 145 -9.00 6.37 0.35
C PHE A 145 -10.51 6.57 0.16
N PHE A 146 -11.25 6.28 1.23
CA PHE A 146 -12.64 6.67 1.37
C PHE A 146 -12.75 7.77 2.43
N THR A 147 -13.76 8.60 2.30
CA THR A 147 -14.02 9.67 3.27
C THR A 147 -15.44 9.58 3.79
N TYR A 148 -15.63 10.07 5.01
CA TYR A 148 -16.95 10.33 5.55
C TYR A 148 -17.50 11.63 4.97
N PRO A 149 -18.79 11.69 4.62
CA PRO A 149 -19.43 12.96 4.29
C PRO A 149 -19.46 13.85 5.54
N PRO A 150 -19.57 15.18 5.38
CA PRO A 150 -19.66 16.12 6.51
C PRO A 150 -20.83 15.81 7.44
N ASP A 151 -21.93 15.33 6.88
CA ASP A 151 -23.17 15.03 7.58
C ASP A 151 -23.57 13.57 7.36
N GLY A 152 -24.32 13.02 8.31
CA GLY A 152 -24.85 11.67 8.25
C GLY A 152 -24.13 10.68 9.17
N PRO A 153 -24.79 9.54 9.47
CA PRO A 153 -24.22 8.54 10.37
C PRO A 153 -23.02 7.84 9.73
N PRO A 154 -21.85 7.78 10.39
CA PRO A 154 -20.69 7.05 9.88
C PRO A 154 -21.00 5.59 9.53
N THR A 155 -21.86 4.95 10.30
CA THR A 155 -22.26 3.55 10.08
C THR A 155 -22.94 3.31 8.72
N GLU A 156 -23.70 4.25 8.21
CA GLU A 156 -24.32 4.12 6.88
C GLU A 156 -23.24 4.19 5.79
N ARG A 157 -22.27 5.11 5.94
CA ARG A 157 -21.14 5.20 5.02
C ARG A 157 -20.33 3.90 4.95
N LEU A 158 -20.09 3.25 6.10
CA LEU A 158 -19.41 1.95 6.14
C LEU A 158 -20.22 0.84 5.42
N LYS A 159 -21.55 0.84 5.55
CA LYS A 159 -22.41 -0.09 4.82
C LYS A 159 -22.35 0.10 3.30
N GLU A 160 -22.21 1.34 2.83
CA GLU A 160 -22.06 1.66 1.40
C GLU A 160 -20.71 1.17 0.85
N ILE A 161 -19.65 1.25 1.64
CA ILE A 161 -18.29 0.87 1.23
C ILE A 161 -18.07 -0.64 1.25
N ALA A 162 -18.62 -1.34 2.24
CA ALA A 162 -18.35 -2.76 2.49
C ALA A 162 -18.56 -3.67 1.26
N PRO A 163 -19.60 -3.50 0.41
CA PRO A 163 -19.74 -4.29 -0.81
C PRO A 163 -18.57 -4.12 -1.80
N ALA A 164 -18.07 -2.90 -1.98
CA ALA A 164 -16.94 -2.64 -2.88
C ALA A 164 -15.66 -3.32 -2.38
N LEU A 165 -15.43 -3.33 -1.07
CA LEU A 165 -14.28 -4.05 -0.48
C LEU A 165 -14.40 -5.57 -0.67
N LYS A 166 -15.62 -6.10 -0.56
CA LYS A 166 -15.89 -7.53 -0.84
C LYS A 166 -15.59 -7.87 -2.31
N ASP A 167 -16.07 -7.06 -3.24
CA ASP A 167 -15.82 -7.28 -4.68
C ASP A 167 -14.31 -7.22 -5.00
N ILE A 168 -13.58 -6.29 -4.41
CA ILE A 168 -12.12 -6.19 -4.53
C ILE A 168 -11.45 -7.44 -3.95
N ALA A 169 -11.86 -7.93 -2.78
CA ALA A 169 -11.32 -9.15 -2.17
C ALA A 169 -11.53 -10.38 -3.08
N ASP A 170 -12.71 -10.50 -3.67
CA ASP A 170 -13.03 -11.57 -4.62
C ASP A 170 -12.15 -11.50 -5.86
N ALA A 171 -11.96 -10.30 -6.45
CA ALA A 171 -11.06 -10.10 -7.58
C ALA A 171 -9.59 -10.40 -7.22
N CYS A 172 -9.16 -10.00 -6.03
CA CYS A 172 -7.83 -10.33 -5.51
C CYS A 172 -7.63 -11.84 -5.37
N ARG A 173 -8.63 -12.58 -4.88
CA ARG A 173 -8.58 -14.05 -4.84
C ARG A 173 -8.35 -14.64 -6.23
N ASP A 174 -9.14 -14.20 -7.20
CA ASP A 174 -9.13 -14.74 -8.54
C ASP A 174 -7.83 -14.39 -9.32
N LEU A 175 -7.15 -13.31 -8.94
CA LEU A 175 -5.87 -12.88 -9.51
C LEU A 175 -4.63 -13.26 -8.66
N GLY A 176 -4.80 -13.90 -7.52
CA GLY A 176 -3.72 -14.23 -6.59
C GLY A 176 -3.07 -13.00 -5.96
N LEU A 177 -3.84 -11.94 -5.73
CA LEU A 177 -3.43 -10.69 -5.10
C LEU A 177 -3.95 -10.57 -3.66
N GLN A 178 -3.44 -9.57 -2.94
CA GLN A 178 -3.91 -9.16 -1.62
C GLN A 178 -4.03 -7.63 -1.58
N ALA A 179 -5.24 -7.11 -1.39
CA ALA A 179 -5.50 -5.69 -1.20
C ALA A 179 -5.28 -5.29 0.26
N GLY A 180 -4.75 -4.10 0.49
CA GLY A 180 -4.58 -3.52 1.82
C GLY A 180 -5.23 -2.15 1.92
N PHE A 181 -6.02 -1.92 2.96
CA PHE A 181 -6.55 -0.62 3.30
C PHE A 181 -5.59 0.07 4.26
N GLN A 182 -5.07 1.25 3.93
CA GLN A 182 -4.24 2.01 4.86
C GLN A 182 -5.11 2.78 5.86
N ASN A 183 -4.94 2.53 7.16
CA ASN A 183 -5.44 3.44 8.18
C ASN A 183 -4.69 4.77 8.07
N HIS A 184 -5.42 5.88 7.96
CA HIS A 184 -4.86 7.20 7.69
C HIS A 184 -5.47 8.25 8.62
N SER A 185 -4.65 9.00 9.35
CA SER A 185 -5.11 10.08 10.22
C SER A 185 -5.80 11.21 9.46
N GLY A 186 -6.77 11.83 10.10
CA GLY A 186 -7.50 12.97 9.58
C GLY A 186 -9.00 12.88 9.79
N ALA A 187 -9.62 14.02 10.05
CA ALA A 187 -10.99 14.15 10.53
C ALA A 187 -12.07 13.43 9.70
N ASN A 188 -11.85 13.26 8.41
CA ASN A 188 -12.86 12.69 7.52
C ASN A 188 -12.43 11.38 6.85
N TYR A 189 -11.28 10.80 7.21
CA TYR A 189 -10.84 9.54 6.61
C TYR A 189 -11.56 8.35 7.25
N VAL A 190 -12.15 7.51 6.41
CA VAL A 190 -12.51 6.14 6.79
C VAL A 190 -11.19 5.40 7.03
N GLY A 191 -11.07 4.74 8.16
CA GLY A 191 -9.83 4.07 8.56
C GLY A 191 -8.94 4.92 9.46
N ALA A 192 -9.30 6.17 9.78
CA ALA A 192 -8.64 6.90 10.85
C ALA A 192 -8.80 6.13 12.18
N PRO A 193 -9.99 5.81 12.65
CA PRO A 193 -10.17 4.75 13.65
C PRO A 193 -10.05 3.39 12.96
N VAL A 194 -9.05 2.59 13.30
CA VAL A 194 -8.83 1.25 12.71
C VAL A 194 -10.07 0.35 12.76
N TRP A 195 -10.95 0.56 13.74
CA TRP A 195 -12.17 -0.20 13.97
C TRP A 195 -13.19 -0.12 12.83
N ASP A 196 -13.26 0.97 12.10
CA ASP A 196 -14.22 1.13 11.02
C ASP A 196 -13.87 0.22 9.83
N VAL A 197 -12.60 0.19 9.40
CA VAL A 197 -12.14 -0.74 8.39
C VAL A 197 -12.28 -2.19 8.86
N TYR A 198 -11.87 -2.49 10.10
CA TYR A 198 -12.03 -3.83 10.66
C TYR A 198 -13.49 -4.29 10.61
N SER A 199 -14.44 -3.43 10.93
CA SER A 199 -15.87 -3.77 10.91
C SER A 199 -16.36 -4.24 9.53
N MET A 200 -15.79 -3.70 8.46
CA MET A 200 -16.13 -4.03 7.08
C MET A 200 -15.45 -5.30 6.56
N ILE A 201 -14.19 -5.57 6.98
CA ILE A 201 -13.40 -6.66 6.40
C ILE A 201 -13.30 -7.91 7.29
N ARG A 202 -13.70 -7.87 8.57
CA ARG A 202 -13.50 -8.97 9.55
C ARG A 202 -14.09 -10.33 9.15
N SER A 203 -15.07 -10.35 8.24
CA SER A 203 -15.68 -11.57 7.72
C SER A 203 -15.10 -12.01 6.37
N LEU A 204 -14.16 -11.26 5.82
CA LEU A 204 -13.50 -11.57 4.56
C LEU A 204 -12.20 -12.34 4.80
N ASP A 205 -11.70 -13.02 3.77
CA ASP A 205 -10.45 -13.78 3.87
C ASP A 205 -9.23 -12.84 3.91
N PRO A 206 -8.44 -12.83 4.99
CA PRO A 206 -7.29 -11.94 5.12
C PRO A 206 -6.18 -12.23 4.10
N ARG A 207 -6.20 -13.36 3.40
CA ARG A 207 -5.28 -13.63 2.31
C ARG A 207 -5.52 -12.76 1.07
N HIS A 208 -6.71 -12.14 0.97
CA HIS A 208 -7.11 -11.37 -0.20
C HIS A 208 -7.42 -9.90 0.08
N ILE A 209 -7.75 -9.58 1.35
CA ILE A 209 -7.96 -8.19 1.80
C ILE A 209 -7.52 -8.02 3.25
N GLY A 210 -6.93 -6.89 3.57
CA GLY A 210 -6.48 -6.59 4.93
C GLY A 210 -6.07 -5.13 5.09
N PHE A 211 -5.09 -4.90 5.97
CA PHE A 211 -4.55 -3.58 6.26
C PHE A 211 -3.15 -3.40 5.69
N CYS A 212 -2.90 -2.29 5.03
CA CYS A 212 -1.59 -1.65 5.03
C CYS A 212 -1.50 -0.86 6.33
N PHE A 213 -1.16 -1.55 7.44
CA PHE A 213 -1.24 -0.98 8.78
C PHE A 213 -0.15 0.06 9.00
N ASP A 214 -0.55 1.31 9.14
CA ASP A 214 0.35 2.44 9.38
C ASP A 214 0.41 2.75 10.87
N ILE A 215 1.53 2.40 11.52
CA ILE A 215 1.71 2.62 12.96
C ILE A 215 1.82 4.12 13.31
N GLY A 216 2.33 4.95 12.40
CA GLY A 216 2.37 6.40 12.60
C GLY A 216 0.96 6.97 12.71
N HIS A 217 0.10 6.67 11.74
CA HIS A 217 -1.30 7.11 11.78
C HIS A 217 -2.09 6.50 12.93
N ALA A 218 -1.88 5.22 13.25
CA ALA A 218 -2.52 4.58 14.40
C ALA A 218 -2.10 5.25 15.73
N THR A 219 -0.86 5.76 15.83
CA THR A 219 -0.41 6.49 17.01
C THR A 219 -1.01 7.89 17.05
N VAL A 220 -1.17 8.58 15.91
CA VAL A 220 -1.84 9.88 15.83
C VAL A 220 -3.28 9.80 16.33
N GLU A 221 -4.06 8.84 15.82
CA GLU A 221 -5.49 8.73 16.08
C GLU A 221 -5.80 7.95 17.38
N GLY A 222 -5.09 6.85 17.59
CA GLY A 222 -5.31 5.97 18.74
C GLY A 222 -4.61 6.41 20.02
N GLY A 223 -3.58 7.27 19.92
CA GLY A 223 -2.78 7.66 21.07
C GLY A 223 -2.31 6.44 21.87
N LEU A 224 -2.66 6.34 23.14
CA LEU A 224 -2.31 5.21 24.00
C LEU A 224 -3.03 3.89 23.61
N SER A 225 -4.03 3.95 22.73
CA SER A 225 -4.78 2.76 22.28
C SER A 225 -4.15 2.04 21.08
N TRP A 226 -3.08 2.58 20.46
CA TRP A 226 -2.43 1.95 19.32
C TRP A 226 -2.11 0.45 19.52
N PRO A 227 -1.77 -0.05 20.75
CA PRO A 227 -1.48 -1.48 20.93
C PRO A 227 -2.73 -2.36 20.78
N VAL A 228 -3.93 -1.81 21.06
CA VAL A 228 -5.19 -2.51 20.84
C VAL A 228 -5.51 -2.56 19.36
N GLU A 229 -5.35 -1.45 18.66
CA GLU A 229 -5.55 -1.34 17.21
C GLU A 229 -4.59 -2.25 16.43
N ALA A 230 -3.32 -2.27 16.81
CA ALA A 230 -2.33 -3.17 16.22
C ALA A 230 -2.71 -4.65 16.39
N ARG A 231 -3.23 -5.05 17.58
CA ARG A 231 -3.71 -6.42 17.81
C ARG A 231 -4.94 -6.74 16.99
N LEU A 232 -5.84 -5.78 16.83
CA LEU A 232 -7.06 -5.94 16.05
C LEU A 232 -6.74 -6.18 14.56
N ALA A 233 -5.81 -5.39 14.02
CA ALA A 233 -5.43 -5.45 12.60
C ALA A 233 -4.43 -6.59 12.28
N GLU A 234 -3.71 -7.13 13.27
CA GLU A 234 -2.63 -8.11 13.09
C GLU A 234 -2.98 -9.30 12.19
N PRO A 235 -4.16 -9.97 12.34
CA PRO A 235 -4.53 -11.09 11.48
C PRO A 235 -4.74 -10.71 10.01
N PHE A 236 -4.86 -9.42 9.74
CA PHE A 236 -5.15 -8.85 8.44
C PHE A 236 -3.99 -8.04 7.84
N TYR A 237 -2.78 -8.11 8.36
CA TYR A 237 -1.68 -7.33 7.80
C TYR A 237 -1.33 -7.76 6.37
N THR A 238 -1.53 -6.86 5.41
CA THR A 238 -1.06 -6.94 4.02
C THR A 238 0.35 -6.35 3.92
N ALA A 239 0.54 -5.18 4.50
CA ALA A 239 1.81 -4.50 4.67
C ALA A 239 1.82 -3.76 6.01
N VAL A 240 3.00 -3.48 6.54
CA VAL A 240 3.18 -2.56 7.67
C VAL A 240 3.83 -1.30 7.12
N ILE A 241 3.26 -0.14 7.44
CA ILE A 241 3.80 1.16 7.06
C ILE A 241 4.37 1.82 8.31
N VAL A 242 5.55 2.40 8.18
CA VAL A 242 6.23 3.09 9.28
C VAL A 242 6.66 4.49 8.86
N LYS A 243 6.33 5.45 9.70
CA LYS A 243 6.79 6.83 9.72
C LYS A 243 6.66 7.36 11.13
N ASP A 244 7.32 8.46 11.45
CA ASP A 244 7.31 9.01 12.80
C ASP A 244 6.85 10.47 12.81
N PHE A 245 6.31 10.92 13.95
CA PHE A 245 5.74 12.26 14.12
C PHE A 245 5.84 12.71 15.57
N PHE A 246 5.70 14.02 15.79
CA PHE A 246 5.45 14.62 17.10
C PHE A 246 4.33 15.65 17.01
N TRP A 247 3.68 15.91 18.13
CA TRP A 247 2.69 16.98 18.23
C TRP A 247 3.39 18.33 18.40
N LYS A 248 3.16 19.23 17.46
CA LYS A 248 3.65 20.62 17.48
C LYS A 248 2.52 21.56 17.83
N LYS A 249 2.76 22.44 18.81
CA LYS A 249 1.83 23.53 19.11
C LYS A 249 1.91 24.60 18.02
N VAL A 250 0.77 24.93 17.45
CA VAL A 250 0.62 25.95 16.38
C VAL A 250 -0.48 26.92 16.77
N ALA A 251 -0.62 28.04 16.04
CA ALA A 251 -1.75 28.92 16.20
C ALA A 251 -3.07 28.14 15.96
N GLY A 252 -3.95 28.09 16.95
CA GLY A 252 -5.21 27.36 16.85
C GLY A 252 -5.21 25.92 17.37
N GLY A 253 -4.09 25.40 17.91
CA GLY A 253 -4.10 24.07 18.54
C GLY A 253 -2.82 23.27 18.40
N TRP A 254 -2.99 21.97 18.18
CA TRP A 254 -1.90 21.02 17.99
C TRP A 254 -1.97 20.45 16.55
N LYS A 255 -0.81 20.22 15.96
CA LYS A 255 -0.66 19.62 14.64
C LYS A 255 0.34 18.48 14.71
N ASP A 256 -0.01 17.34 14.07
CA ASP A 256 0.93 16.28 13.78
C ASP A 256 2.01 16.79 12.81
N THR A 257 3.25 16.57 13.16
CA THR A 257 4.39 17.02 12.36
C THR A 257 5.29 15.82 12.14
N TRP A 258 5.42 15.41 10.89
CA TRP A 258 6.23 14.27 10.53
C TRP A 258 7.72 14.58 10.70
N CYS A 259 8.49 13.59 11.14
CA CYS A 259 9.90 13.71 11.48
C CYS A 259 10.67 12.43 11.09
N PRO A 260 12.01 12.45 11.14
CA PRO A 260 12.83 11.26 10.98
C PRO A 260 12.44 10.15 11.97
N LEU A 261 12.59 8.91 11.53
CA LEU A 261 12.23 7.75 12.35
C LEU A 261 13.08 7.70 13.63
N GLY A 262 12.43 7.53 14.77
CA GLY A 262 13.04 7.51 16.10
C GLY A 262 13.16 8.87 16.78
N GLU A 263 12.76 9.96 16.12
CA GLU A 263 12.74 11.31 16.70
C GLU A 263 11.35 11.73 17.18
N GLY A 264 10.33 10.85 17.01
CA GLY A 264 8.94 11.16 17.30
C GLY A 264 8.31 10.30 18.39
N MET A 265 7.04 9.99 18.20
CA MET A 265 6.18 9.34 19.19
C MET A 265 5.85 7.88 18.86
N VAL A 266 6.27 7.37 17.70
CA VAL A 266 6.06 5.96 17.33
C VAL A 266 6.90 5.09 18.26
N ASN A 267 6.23 4.15 18.92
CA ASN A 267 6.87 3.35 19.95
C ASN A 267 7.53 2.10 19.39
N ARG A 268 8.83 1.91 19.66
CA ARG A 268 9.59 0.71 19.32
C ARG A 268 8.90 -0.60 19.75
N ALA A 269 8.13 -0.60 20.83
CA ALA A 269 7.39 -1.75 21.31
C ALA A 269 6.44 -2.37 20.26
N PHE A 270 6.00 -1.60 19.25
CA PHE A 270 5.27 -2.13 18.11
C PHE A 270 6.12 -3.16 17.34
N PHE A 271 7.38 -2.86 17.09
CA PHE A 271 8.30 -3.75 16.35
C PHE A 271 8.70 -4.96 17.18
N ASP A 272 8.88 -4.82 18.50
CA ASP A 272 9.09 -5.94 19.40
C ASP A 272 7.91 -6.91 19.43
N ARG A 273 6.69 -6.37 19.28
CA ARG A 273 5.50 -7.18 19.08
C ARG A 273 5.48 -7.82 17.69
N LEU A 274 5.71 -7.05 16.63
CA LEU A 274 5.67 -7.51 15.24
C LEU A 274 6.61 -8.70 15.02
N LYS A 275 7.79 -8.69 15.62
CA LYS A 275 8.75 -9.81 15.61
C LYS A 275 8.15 -11.12 16.14
N LYS A 276 7.17 -11.06 17.03
CA LYS A 276 6.54 -12.23 17.66
C LYS A 276 5.34 -12.76 16.87
N THR A 277 4.85 -12.00 15.86
CA THR A 277 3.71 -12.41 15.03
C THR A 277 4.11 -13.39 13.93
N ALA A 278 3.12 -13.98 13.26
CA ALA A 278 3.33 -14.77 12.05
C ALA A 278 3.53 -13.94 10.78
N TYR A 279 3.43 -12.62 10.86
CA TYR A 279 3.61 -11.73 9.72
C TYR A 279 5.00 -11.85 9.09
N ARG A 280 5.05 -11.87 7.74
CA ARG A 280 6.29 -11.98 6.94
C ARG A 280 6.23 -11.08 5.70
N GLY A 281 5.27 -10.16 5.67
CA GLY A 281 5.13 -9.19 4.58
C GLY A 281 6.09 -8.02 4.68
N PRO A 282 6.02 -7.06 3.74
CA PRO A 282 6.93 -5.92 3.71
C PRO A 282 6.64 -4.90 4.81
N ILE A 283 7.71 -4.29 5.32
CA ILE A 283 7.65 -3.08 6.15
C ILE A 283 8.08 -1.91 5.25
N CYS A 284 7.17 -0.98 5.02
CA CYS A 284 7.36 0.15 4.13
C CYS A 284 7.63 1.44 4.90
N GLN A 285 8.75 2.10 4.62
CA GLN A 285 9.07 3.41 5.16
C GLN A 285 8.41 4.51 4.35
N HIS A 286 7.63 5.37 5.02
CA HIS A 286 7.08 6.60 4.46
C HIS A 286 7.83 7.81 5.00
N HIS A 287 8.29 8.67 4.11
CA HIS A 287 9.03 9.88 4.45
C HIS A 287 8.17 11.09 4.07
N GLU A 288 7.52 11.69 5.05
CA GLU A 288 6.61 12.82 4.86
C GLU A 288 7.13 14.11 5.49
N TYR A 289 8.37 14.11 5.92
CA TYR A 289 9.12 15.29 6.38
C TYR A 289 10.03 15.85 5.27
N ASP A 290 10.61 17.03 5.47
CA ASP A 290 11.54 17.63 4.51
C ASP A 290 12.81 16.78 4.36
N LEU A 291 13.03 16.24 3.17
CA LEU A 291 14.21 15.42 2.85
C LEU A 291 15.40 16.25 2.34
N GLY A 292 15.20 17.55 2.08
CA GLY A 292 16.25 18.43 1.56
C GLY A 292 16.58 18.19 0.09
N ASP A 293 17.84 18.40 -0.29
CA ASP A 293 18.33 18.12 -1.64
C ASP A 293 18.53 16.62 -1.90
N ALA A 294 18.91 16.25 -3.13
CA ALA A 294 19.06 14.83 -3.51
C ALA A 294 20.09 14.07 -2.66
N ARG A 295 21.19 14.71 -2.23
CA ARG A 295 22.19 14.07 -1.38
C ARG A 295 21.66 13.90 0.04
N GLN A 296 21.11 14.96 0.60
CA GLN A 296 20.47 14.94 1.93
C GLN A 296 19.36 13.91 1.99
N MET A 297 18.54 13.79 0.93
CA MET A 297 17.49 12.77 0.83
C MET A 297 18.09 11.37 1.00
N ILE A 298 19.11 11.00 0.23
CA ILE A 298 19.73 9.66 0.32
C ILE A 298 20.26 9.40 1.74
N ASP A 299 20.92 10.37 2.36
CA ASP A 299 21.47 10.21 3.71
C ASP A 299 20.37 10.02 4.75
N ARG A 300 19.26 10.79 4.65
CA ARG A 300 18.08 10.66 5.55
C ARG A 300 17.38 9.33 5.36
N LEU A 301 17.18 8.88 4.12
CA LEU A 301 16.59 7.58 3.84
C LEU A 301 17.42 6.42 4.42
N LYS A 302 18.75 6.50 4.31
CA LYS A 302 19.68 5.52 4.91
C LYS A 302 19.62 5.54 6.44
N GLN A 303 19.56 6.74 7.04
CA GLN A 303 19.47 6.88 8.49
C GLN A 303 18.18 6.26 9.01
N ASP A 304 17.03 6.56 8.41
CA ASP A 304 15.75 5.99 8.82
C ASP A 304 15.75 4.46 8.63
N LEU A 305 16.34 3.94 7.56
CA LEU A 305 16.48 2.50 7.36
C LEU A 305 17.35 1.86 8.45
N LYS A 306 18.43 2.53 8.87
CA LYS A 306 19.26 2.05 9.98
C LYS A 306 18.47 1.98 11.27
N VAL A 307 17.71 3.03 11.61
CA VAL A 307 16.86 3.04 12.82
C VAL A 307 15.83 1.91 12.75
N LEU A 308 15.19 1.69 11.60
CA LEU A 308 14.23 0.59 11.46
C LEU A 308 14.89 -0.78 11.66
N LYS A 309 16.08 -0.99 11.10
CA LYS A 309 16.86 -2.23 11.32
C LYS A 309 17.21 -2.43 12.80
N ASP A 310 17.63 -1.35 13.48
CA ASP A 310 17.94 -1.40 14.93
C ASP A 310 16.70 -1.71 15.79
N TRP A 311 15.51 -1.30 15.35
CA TRP A 311 14.25 -1.64 16.03
C TRP A 311 13.81 -3.08 15.78
N LEU A 312 14.20 -3.64 14.65
CA LEU A 312 13.86 -5.03 14.27
C LEU A 312 14.90 -6.07 14.75
N ALA A 313 16.10 -5.63 15.09
CA ALA A 313 17.08 -6.44 15.77
C ALA A 313 16.64 -6.75 17.23
#